data_e13ca55888ed62cc91f5a94d2d6a5074
#
_entry.id   e13ca55888ed62cc91f5a94d2d6a5074
#
_cell.length_a   1.000
_cell.length_b   1.000
_cell.length_c   1.000
_cell.angle_alpha   90.00
_cell.angle_beta   90.00
_cell.angle_gamma   90.00
#
_symmetry.space_group_name_H-M   'P 1'
#
loop_
_entity.id
_entity.type
_entity.pdbx_description
1 polymer ?
#
loop_
_entity_poly.entity_id
_entity_poly.type
_entity_poly.pdbx_seq_one_letter_code
_entity_poly.pdbx_strand_id
1 'polypeptide(L)'
;DHRDLHSFPTRRSSDLQLKIIPEAKLNAQAAQIYEKVKEKEKLSKDTKTLDQIKNIGSKMESAISLYFEKSNLQDPTRNFSWEYILIENDKLRNAWCMPGGKIAVYTGILDVTKNKNGLAAVMGHEIAHAVAKHSVERASRSVLLNTGSQLIDIFTGGKLSQVNRVTGMNTVGLLSQIGIMNPFTRKQETEADYLGMIFSSLSGYDIRETKELWKRMKKANKGNEPPQFMSTHPSSTNRIKNLKEWENSVILDYPPISIS
;
A
#
# COMPACT_ATOMS: atom_id res chain seq x y z
N ASP A 1 -33.05 -3.17 -9.66
CA ASP A 1 -32.08 -2.28 -10.27
C ASP A 1 -30.67 -2.74 -9.84
N HIS A 2 -30.23 -3.87 -10.46
CA HIS A 2 -28.87 -4.39 -10.29
C HIS A 2 -27.94 -3.42 -11.01
N ARG A 3 -27.53 -2.36 -10.32
CA ARG A 3 -26.41 -1.55 -10.79
C ARG A 3 -25.20 -2.44 -10.80
N ASP A 4 -24.69 -2.63 -11.98
CA ASP A 4 -23.47 -3.32 -12.33
C ASP A 4 -22.34 -3.00 -11.35
N LEU A 5 -22.25 -3.71 -10.22
CA LEU A 5 -21.12 -3.66 -9.27
C LEU A 5 -19.83 -4.23 -9.90
N HIS A 6 -19.96 -4.81 -11.13
CA HIS A 6 -18.83 -5.17 -11.98
C HIS A 6 -18.11 -3.97 -12.60
N SER A 7 -18.51 -2.74 -12.30
CA SER A 7 -17.99 -1.52 -12.91
C SER A 7 -17.15 -0.64 -11.99
N PHE A 8 -16.77 -1.09 -10.78
CA PHE A 8 -15.60 -0.47 -10.18
C PHE A 8 -14.37 -1.14 -10.80
N PRO A 9 -13.66 -0.41 -11.59
CA PRO A 9 -12.60 -0.97 -12.35
C PRO A 9 -11.37 -1.11 -11.43
N THR A 10 -10.90 -2.32 -11.20
CA THR A 10 -9.50 -2.45 -11.61
C THR A 10 -9.46 -1.70 -12.93
N ARG A 11 -8.88 -0.50 -12.96
CA ARG A 11 -8.93 0.40 -14.13
C ARG A 11 -8.99 -0.45 -15.37
N ARG A 12 -10.11 -0.38 -16.14
CA ARG A 12 -10.23 -1.14 -17.38
C ARG A 12 -8.92 -0.97 -18.12
N SER A 13 -8.45 -1.99 -18.81
CA SER A 13 -7.27 -1.92 -19.69
C SER A 13 -7.31 -0.72 -20.66
N SER A 14 -8.44 -0.04 -20.77
CA SER A 14 -8.70 1.22 -21.48
C SER A 14 -8.33 2.49 -20.72
N ASP A 15 -8.20 2.47 -19.38
CA ASP A 15 -7.68 3.63 -18.65
C ASP A 15 -6.17 3.63 -18.84
N LEU A 16 -5.67 4.49 -19.69
CA LEU A 16 -4.24 4.69 -19.98
C LEU A 16 -3.49 4.97 -18.67
N GLN A 17 -2.94 3.90 -18.07
CA GLN A 17 -1.94 4.06 -17.02
C GLN A 17 -0.65 4.53 -17.66
N LEU A 18 -0.12 5.64 -17.21
CA LEU A 18 1.20 6.10 -17.64
C LEU A 18 2.26 5.13 -17.10
N LYS A 19 2.77 4.23 -17.94
CA LYS A 19 3.80 3.24 -17.61
C LYS A 19 5.06 3.50 -18.41
N ILE A 20 5.76 4.60 -18.10
CA ILE A 20 7.03 4.93 -18.74
C ILE A 20 8.15 4.05 -18.16
N ILE A 21 8.04 3.69 -16.88
CA ILE A 21 9.03 2.89 -16.19
C ILE A 21 8.63 1.41 -16.25
N PRO A 22 9.53 0.52 -16.70
CA PRO A 22 9.30 -0.92 -16.63
C PRO A 22 9.10 -1.37 -15.17
N GLU A 23 8.01 -2.09 -14.91
CA GLU A 23 7.64 -2.55 -13.56
C GLU A 23 8.74 -3.40 -12.90
N ALA A 24 9.35 -4.33 -13.65
CA ALA A 24 10.44 -5.16 -13.16
C ALA A 24 11.61 -4.34 -12.63
N LYS A 25 11.93 -3.23 -13.31
CA LYS A 25 13.00 -2.32 -12.89
C LYS A 25 12.65 -1.60 -11.60
N LEU A 26 11.41 -1.13 -11.48
CA LEU A 26 10.94 -0.47 -10.26
C LEU A 26 10.89 -1.44 -9.07
N ASN A 27 10.45 -2.68 -9.30
CA ASN A 27 10.44 -3.73 -8.28
C ASN A 27 11.86 -4.05 -7.79
N ALA A 28 12.83 -4.14 -8.70
CA ALA A 28 14.24 -4.36 -8.34
C ALA A 28 14.83 -3.20 -7.52
N GLN A 29 14.53 -1.96 -7.88
CA GLN A 29 14.96 -0.78 -7.12
C GLN A 29 14.30 -0.74 -5.73
N ALA A 30 13.01 -1.04 -5.66
CA ALA A 30 12.26 -1.11 -4.40
C ALA A 30 12.88 -2.16 -3.47
N ALA A 31 13.25 -3.33 -3.98
CA ALA A 31 13.92 -4.37 -3.20
C ALA A 31 15.26 -3.88 -2.62
N GLN A 32 16.08 -3.20 -3.43
CA GLN A 32 17.35 -2.64 -2.96
C GLN A 32 17.16 -1.58 -1.86
N ILE A 33 16.17 -0.70 -2.03
CA ILE A 33 15.84 0.32 -1.03
C ILE A 33 15.32 -0.34 0.25
N TYR A 34 14.53 -1.38 0.13
CA TYR A 34 14.01 -2.13 1.27
C TYR A 34 15.13 -2.76 2.11
N GLU A 35 16.16 -3.35 1.48
CA GLU A 35 17.34 -3.85 2.19
C GLU A 35 18.05 -2.72 2.97
N LYS A 36 18.24 -1.56 2.34
CA LYS A 36 18.82 -0.40 3.02
C LYS A 36 17.98 0.11 4.19
N VAL A 37 16.64 0.03 4.08
CA VAL A 37 15.74 0.35 5.19
C VAL A 37 15.95 -0.61 6.35
N LYS A 38 16.06 -1.92 6.08
CA LYS A 38 16.34 -2.94 7.10
C LYS A 38 17.66 -2.74 7.81
N GLU A 39 18.67 -2.23 7.10
CA GLU A 39 20.00 -1.92 7.67
C GLU A 39 19.99 -0.66 8.55
N LYS A 40 19.15 0.33 8.21
CA LYS A 40 19.13 1.65 8.87
C LYS A 40 18.15 1.75 10.02
N GLU A 41 17.04 1.04 9.91
CA GLU A 41 15.96 1.10 10.90
C GLU A 41 16.12 0.04 11.97
N LYS A 42 15.67 0.35 13.18
CA LYS A 42 15.59 -0.63 14.26
C LYS A 42 14.40 -1.56 14.02
N LEU A 43 14.68 -2.81 13.66
CA LEU A 43 13.62 -3.81 13.55
C LEU A 43 13.13 -4.22 14.95
N SER A 44 11.81 -4.33 15.07
CA SER A 44 11.18 -4.71 16.33
C SER A 44 11.48 -6.17 16.70
N LYS A 45 11.67 -6.42 17.98
CA LYS A 45 11.80 -7.77 18.56
C LYS A 45 10.46 -8.40 18.93
N ASP A 46 9.34 -7.69 18.72
CA ASP A 46 7.99 -8.22 18.94
C ASP A 46 7.63 -9.21 17.82
N THR A 47 8.06 -10.46 18.02
CA THR A 47 7.79 -11.56 17.07
C THR A 47 6.30 -11.84 16.95
N LYS A 48 5.53 -11.69 18.03
CA LYS A 48 4.07 -11.93 18.00
C LYS A 48 3.36 -10.98 17.05
N THR A 49 3.67 -9.70 17.11
CA THR A 49 3.11 -8.71 16.18
C THR A 49 3.62 -8.92 14.75
N LEU A 50 4.90 -9.26 14.57
CA LEU A 50 5.46 -9.56 13.26
C LEU A 50 4.80 -10.80 12.63
N ASP A 51 4.56 -11.85 13.40
CA ASP A 51 3.87 -13.05 12.94
C ASP A 51 2.41 -12.76 12.57
N GLN A 52 1.76 -11.87 13.32
CA GLN A 52 0.42 -11.38 12.97
C GLN A 52 0.43 -10.62 11.63
N ILE A 53 1.41 -9.75 11.39
CA ILE A 53 1.59 -9.02 10.13
C ILE A 53 1.78 -10.00 8.97
N LYS A 54 2.68 -10.98 9.12
CA LYS A 54 2.93 -12.02 8.11
C LYS A 54 1.69 -12.85 7.81
N ASN A 55 0.93 -13.23 8.85
CA ASN A 55 -0.31 -13.98 8.68
C ASN A 55 -1.38 -13.16 7.92
N ILE A 56 -1.53 -11.87 8.25
CA ILE A 56 -2.42 -10.97 7.52
C ILE A 56 -1.97 -10.91 6.05
N GLY A 57 -0.68 -10.69 5.81
CA GLY A 57 -0.11 -10.60 4.47
C GLY A 57 -0.36 -11.84 3.64
N SER A 58 -0.01 -13.02 4.15
CA SER A 58 -0.17 -14.30 3.45
C SER A 58 -1.65 -14.58 3.08
N LYS A 59 -2.59 -14.26 3.97
CA LYS A 59 -4.01 -14.37 3.66
C LYS A 59 -4.43 -13.41 2.56
N MET A 60 -3.90 -12.18 2.54
CA MET A 60 -4.19 -11.21 1.48
C MET A 60 -3.56 -11.61 0.14
N GLU A 61 -2.37 -12.20 0.13
CA GLU A 61 -1.75 -12.77 -1.07
C GLU A 61 -2.69 -13.81 -1.72
N SER A 62 -3.21 -14.75 -0.90
CA SER A 62 -4.16 -15.76 -1.37
C SER A 62 -5.48 -15.14 -1.85
N ALA A 63 -5.98 -14.12 -1.14
CA ALA A 63 -7.19 -13.40 -1.51
C ALA A 63 -7.06 -12.64 -2.83
N ILE A 64 -5.90 -12.02 -3.08
CA ILE A 64 -5.59 -11.32 -4.33
C ILE A 64 -5.59 -12.31 -5.50
N SER A 65 -4.84 -13.41 -5.39
CA SER A 65 -4.78 -14.41 -6.45
C SER A 65 -6.17 -14.94 -6.79
N LEU A 66 -7.00 -15.25 -5.78
CA LEU A 66 -8.37 -15.70 -5.99
C LEU A 66 -9.26 -14.63 -6.62
N TYR A 67 -9.11 -13.36 -6.20
CA TYR A 67 -9.88 -12.24 -6.77
C TYR A 67 -9.63 -12.11 -8.28
N PHE A 68 -8.36 -12.15 -8.69
CA PHE A 68 -8.00 -12.04 -10.10
C PHE A 68 -8.39 -13.28 -10.91
N GLU A 69 -8.24 -14.48 -10.34
CA GLU A 69 -8.70 -15.74 -10.95
C GLU A 69 -10.22 -15.71 -11.21
N LYS A 70 -11.02 -15.41 -10.19
CA LYS A 70 -12.49 -15.31 -10.33
C LYS A 70 -12.95 -14.23 -11.31
N SER A 71 -12.15 -13.18 -11.46
CA SER A 71 -12.42 -12.08 -12.38
C SER A 71 -11.93 -12.35 -13.81
N ASN A 72 -11.34 -13.52 -14.09
CA ASN A 72 -10.69 -13.83 -15.37
C ASN A 72 -9.62 -12.80 -15.77
N LEU A 73 -8.95 -12.22 -14.79
CA LEU A 73 -7.89 -11.23 -14.98
C LEU A 73 -6.54 -11.82 -14.58
N GLN A 74 -5.49 -11.31 -15.22
CA GLN A 74 -4.14 -11.69 -14.84
C GLN A 74 -3.77 -11.07 -13.48
N ASP A 75 -3.33 -11.91 -12.54
CA ASP A 75 -2.84 -11.45 -11.24
C ASP A 75 -1.60 -10.55 -11.43
N PRO A 76 -1.68 -9.25 -11.07
CA PRO A 76 -0.58 -8.31 -11.20
C PRO A 76 0.55 -8.58 -10.20
N THR A 77 0.31 -9.42 -9.19
CA THR A 77 1.27 -9.71 -8.11
C THR A 77 2.07 -10.99 -8.35
N ARG A 78 1.82 -11.72 -9.43
CA ARG A 78 2.49 -12.99 -9.75
C ARG A 78 4.03 -12.96 -9.71
N ASN A 79 4.61 -11.78 -9.90
CA ASN A 79 6.05 -11.55 -9.86
C ASN A 79 6.50 -10.79 -8.61
N PHE A 80 5.63 -10.68 -7.60
CA PHE A 80 6.00 -10.06 -6.33
C PHE A 80 6.80 -11.04 -5.48
N SER A 81 7.76 -10.51 -4.76
CA SER A 81 8.49 -11.21 -3.72
C SER A 81 8.12 -10.60 -2.39
N TRP A 82 7.01 -11.08 -1.83
CA TRP A 82 6.41 -10.55 -0.61
C TRP A 82 7.36 -10.64 0.58
N GLU A 83 7.48 -9.56 1.32
CA GLU A 83 8.30 -9.48 2.51
C GLU A 83 7.73 -8.46 3.48
N TYR A 84 7.78 -8.78 4.77
CA TYR A 84 7.14 -8.03 5.84
C TYR A 84 8.12 -7.74 6.95
N ILE A 85 8.23 -6.46 7.36
CA ILE A 85 8.99 -6.06 8.54
C ILE A 85 8.15 -5.21 9.48
N LEU A 86 8.49 -5.29 10.77
CA LEU A 86 8.00 -4.40 11.81
C LEU A 86 9.16 -3.53 12.27
N ILE A 87 9.04 -2.22 12.06
CA ILE A 87 10.04 -1.22 12.45
C ILE A 87 9.67 -0.66 13.82
N GLU A 88 10.62 -0.69 14.76
CA GLU A 88 10.43 -0.16 16.09
C GLU A 88 10.56 1.37 16.09
N ASN A 89 9.44 2.05 16.01
CA ASN A 89 9.35 3.51 16.11
C ASN A 89 7.93 3.89 16.55
N ASP A 90 7.71 4.01 17.86
CA ASP A 90 6.40 4.29 18.45
C ASP A 90 5.88 5.71 18.13
N LYS A 91 6.77 6.62 17.73
CA LYS A 91 6.40 7.99 17.37
C LYS A 91 5.90 8.09 15.93
N LEU A 92 6.22 7.11 15.09
CA LEU A 92 5.89 7.14 13.68
C LEU A 92 4.67 6.26 13.37
N ARG A 93 3.51 6.89 13.26
CA ARG A 93 2.25 6.24 12.86
C ARG A 93 2.21 6.08 11.35
N ASN A 94 2.90 5.06 10.84
CA ASN A 94 3.02 4.82 9.40
C ASN A 94 3.06 3.34 9.04
N ALA A 95 2.70 3.05 7.80
CA ALA A 95 2.94 1.80 7.11
C ALA A 95 3.08 2.11 5.62
N TRP A 96 3.71 1.23 4.86
CA TRP A 96 3.83 1.39 3.41
C TRP A 96 4.08 0.04 2.72
N CYS A 97 3.68 -0.04 1.45
CA CYS A 97 4.01 -1.13 0.56
C CYS A 97 4.71 -0.60 -0.69
N MET A 98 5.93 -1.05 -0.91
CA MET A 98 6.69 -0.75 -2.11
C MET A 98 6.30 -1.67 -3.27
N PRO A 99 6.57 -1.27 -4.53
CA PRO A 99 6.50 -2.15 -5.69
C PRO A 99 7.22 -3.47 -5.43
N GLY A 100 6.65 -4.57 -5.93
CA GLY A 100 7.18 -5.90 -5.72
C GLY A 100 6.85 -6.55 -4.38
N GLY A 101 5.94 -5.95 -3.57
CA GLY A 101 5.40 -6.56 -2.35
C GLY A 101 6.29 -6.41 -1.11
N LYS A 102 7.08 -5.35 -1.01
CA LYS A 102 7.91 -5.05 0.16
C LYS A 102 7.15 -4.17 1.14
N ILE A 103 6.80 -4.70 2.31
CA ILE A 103 5.90 -4.08 3.28
C ILE A 103 6.63 -3.78 4.58
N ALA A 104 6.42 -2.58 5.09
CA ALA A 104 6.84 -2.22 6.44
C ALA A 104 5.67 -1.63 7.23
N VAL A 105 5.62 -2.01 8.49
CA VAL A 105 4.70 -1.48 9.49
C VAL A 105 5.54 -0.89 10.62
N TYR A 106 5.22 0.31 11.07
CA TYR A 106 5.87 0.93 12.23
C TYR A 106 5.06 0.64 13.49
N THR A 107 5.75 0.40 14.60
CA THR A 107 5.06 0.12 15.89
C THR A 107 4.09 1.23 16.30
N GLY A 108 4.40 2.48 15.97
CA GLY A 108 3.53 3.61 16.30
C GLY A 108 2.14 3.58 15.65
N ILE A 109 1.94 2.85 14.52
CA ILE A 109 0.61 2.76 13.93
C ILE A 109 -0.34 1.84 14.73
N LEU A 110 0.22 0.96 15.58
CA LEU A 110 -0.54 -0.02 16.33
C LEU A 110 -1.51 0.64 17.33
N ASP A 111 -1.19 1.84 17.81
CA ASP A 111 -2.08 2.60 18.70
C ASP A 111 -3.37 3.06 18.00
N VAL A 112 -3.35 3.20 16.68
CA VAL A 112 -4.49 3.62 15.85
C VAL A 112 -5.23 2.42 15.27
N THR A 113 -4.51 1.36 14.90
CA THR A 113 -5.12 0.13 14.37
C THR A 113 -5.88 -0.66 15.45
N LYS A 114 -5.41 -0.63 16.70
CA LYS A 114 -6.05 -1.22 17.89
C LYS A 114 -6.12 -2.75 17.93
N ASN A 115 -6.43 -3.38 16.80
CA ASN A 115 -6.65 -4.82 16.70
C ASN A 115 -6.24 -5.37 15.32
N LYS A 116 -6.35 -6.69 15.15
CA LYS A 116 -6.00 -7.37 13.90
C LYS A 116 -6.80 -6.89 12.68
N ASN A 117 -8.07 -6.51 12.86
CA ASN A 117 -8.90 -6.04 11.75
C ASN A 117 -8.49 -4.63 11.31
N GLY A 118 -8.15 -3.74 12.26
CA GLY A 118 -7.61 -2.42 11.93
C GLY A 118 -6.23 -2.51 11.29
N LEU A 119 -5.37 -3.44 11.74
CA LEU A 119 -4.09 -3.71 11.10
C LEU A 119 -4.27 -4.27 9.68
N ALA A 120 -5.21 -5.20 9.49
CA ALA A 120 -5.57 -5.71 8.17
C ALA A 120 -6.12 -4.59 7.25
N ALA A 121 -6.91 -3.66 7.79
CA ALA A 121 -7.41 -2.52 7.01
C ALA A 121 -6.27 -1.61 6.50
N VAL A 122 -5.25 -1.32 7.33
CA VAL A 122 -4.06 -0.59 6.87
C VAL A 122 -3.30 -1.38 5.84
N MET A 123 -2.96 -2.65 6.12
CA MET A 123 -2.19 -3.48 5.21
C MET A 123 -2.91 -3.71 3.88
N GLY A 124 -4.23 -3.95 3.92
CA GLY A 124 -5.04 -4.11 2.71
C GLY A 124 -5.03 -2.85 1.84
N HIS A 125 -5.10 -1.67 2.44
CA HIS A 125 -4.99 -0.39 1.74
C HIS A 125 -3.61 -0.22 1.07
N GLU A 126 -2.52 -0.50 1.80
CA GLU A 126 -1.15 -0.41 1.25
C GLU A 126 -0.90 -1.44 0.15
N ILE A 127 -1.34 -2.67 0.35
CA ILE A 127 -1.25 -3.74 -0.65
C ILE A 127 -2.06 -3.37 -1.89
N ALA A 128 -3.25 -2.78 -1.73
CA ALA A 128 -4.07 -2.33 -2.85
C ALA A 128 -3.36 -1.26 -3.71
N HIS A 129 -2.61 -0.35 -3.10
CA HIS A 129 -1.77 0.60 -3.86
C HIS A 129 -0.72 -0.10 -4.72
N ALA A 130 -0.10 -1.16 -4.21
CA ALA A 130 0.90 -1.94 -4.96
C ALA A 130 0.24 -2.77 -6.07
N VAL A 131 -0.89 -3.43 -5.78
CA VAL A 131 -1.69 -4.22 -6.75
C VAL A 131 -2.19 -3.34 -7.90
N ALA A 132 -2.74 -2.17 -7.59
CA ALA A 132 -3.21 -1.19 -8.57
C ALA A 132 -2.07 -0.41 -9.27
N LYS A 133 -0.81 -0.70 -8.91
CA LYS A 133 0.40 -0.08 -9.48
C LYS A 133 0.44 1.45 -9.36
N HIS A 134 -0.16 2.00 -8.32
CA HIS A 134 -0.22 3.43 -8.08
C HIS A 134 1.17 4.07 -7.95
N SER A 135 2.13 3.36 -7.34
CA SER A 135 3.52 3.82 -7.24
C SER A 135 4.23 3.86 -8.59
N VAL A 136 3.94 2.89 -9.50
CA VAL A 136 4.48 2.88 -10.87
C VAL A 136 3.95 4.07 -11.67
N GLU A 137 2.66 4.32 -11.58
CA GLU A 137 2.03 5.48 -12.25
C GLU A 137 2.60 6.80 -11.71
N ARG A 138 2.74 6.92 -10.41
CA ARG A 138 3.27 8.11 -9.75
C ARG A 138 4.73 8.37 -10.14
N ALA A 139 5.56 7.33 -10.13
CA ALA A 139 6.95 7.43 -10.56
C ALA A 139 7.05 7.80 -12.05
N SER A 140 6.23 7.20 -12.91
CA SER A 140 6.16 7.53 -14.35
C SER A 140 5.70 8.97 -14.59
N ARG A 141 4.74 9.45 -13.81
CA ARG A 141 4.29 10.85 -13.88
C ARG A 141 5.37 11.83 -13.43
N SER A 142 6.12 11.49 -12.38
CA SER A 142 7.26 12.30 -11.92
C SER A 142 8.36 12.41 -12.98
N VAL A 143 8.64 11.34 -13.70
CA VAL A 143 9.58 11.36 -14.85
C VAL A 143 9.07 12.27 -15.95
N LEU A 144 7.78 12.21 -16.27
CA LEU A 144 7.20 13.05 -17.33
C LEU A 144 7.24 14.55 -16.96
N LEU A 145 6.96 14.87 -15.69
CA LEU A 145 6.90 16.27 -15.23
C LEU A 145 8.29 16.86 -14.97
N ASN A 146 9.23 16.03 -14.53
CA ASN A 146 10.61 16.44 -14.29
C ASN A 146 11.47 16.17 -15.53
N THR A 147 11.30 16.97 -16.60
CA THR A 147 12.16 16.97 -17.78
C THR A 147 13.63 17.36 -17.47
N GLY A 148 13.97 17.56 -16.23
CA GLY A 148 15.28 17.91 -15.69
C GLY A 148 15.96 16.75 -14.95
N SER A 149 16.59 15.87 -15.67
CA SER A 149 17.88 15.18 -15.40
C SER A 149 18.02 14.16 -14.24
N GLN A 150 17.54 14.35 -13.03
CA GLN A 150 17.98 13.50 -11.91
C GLN A 150 17.17 12.20 -11.73
N LEU A 151 15.87 12.23 -11.98
CA LEU A 151 15.03 11.03 -11.88
C LEU A 151 15.13 10.13 -13.13
N ILE A 152 15.39 10.71 -14.30
CA ILE A 152 15.63 9.95 -15.53
C ILE A 152 16.89 9.09 -15.37
N ASP A 153 17.96 9.60 -14.76
CA ASP A 153 19.17 8.83 -14.48
C ASP A 153 18.95 7.65 -13.53
N ILE A 154 18.06 7.83 -12.54
CA ILE A 154 17.71 6.74 -11.62
C ILE A 154 16.88 5.65 -12.34
N PHE A 155 15.93 6.06 -13.19
CA PHE A 155 14.97 5.14 -13.80
C PHE A 155 15.36 4.61 -15.19
N THR A 156 16.23 5.29 -15.96
CA THR A 156 16.58 4.91 -17.34
C THR A 156 17.95 4.24 -17.50
N GLY A 157 18.69 4.02 -16.41
CA GLY A 157 19.93 3.23 -16.46
C GLY A 157 21.21 4.01 -16.28
N GLY A 158 21.12 5.27 -15.99
CA GLY A 158 22.25 6.06 -15.54
C GLY A 158 22.62 5.69 -14.11
N LYS A 159 23.60 4.82 -13.94
CA LYS A 159 24.43 4.62 -12.74
C LYS A 159 23.69 4.40 -11.40
N LEU A 160 23.36 3.15 -11.10
CA LEU A 160 23.24 2.66 -9.72
C LEU A 160 24.41 3.12 -8.81
N SER A 161 25.53 3.52 -9.39
CA SER A 161 26.69 4.11 -8.70
C SER A 161 26.37 5.45 -8.00
N GLN A 162 25.32 6.18 -8.41
CA GLN A 162 24.89 7.38 -7.69
C GLN A 162 24.00 7.06 -6.48
N VAL A 163 23.26 5.95 -6.49
CA VAL A 163 22.55 5.48 -5.29
C VAL A 163 23.54 5.15 -4.16
N ASN A 164 24.74 4.72 -4.49
CA ASN A 164 25.82 4.53 -3.51
C ASN A 164 26.39 5.85 -2.94
N ARG A 165 26.19 7.00 -3.59
CA ARG A 165 26.54 8.31 -3.03
C ARG A 165 25.54 8.83 -1.99
N VAL A 166 24.41 8.14 -1.82
CA VAL A 166 23.39 8.46 -0.83
C VAL A 166 23.69 7.82 0.54
N THR A 167 24.97 7.60 0.85
CA THR A 167 25.40 7.01 2.13
C THR A 167 25.04 7.84 3.37
N GLY A 168 24.44 9.02 3.19
CA GLY A 168 23.94 9.89 4.29
C GLY A 168 22.43 10.09 4.34
N MET A 169 21.63 9.59 3.39
CA MET A 169 20.17 9.76 3.45
C MET A 169 19.55 8.91 4.55
N ASN A 170 18.64 9.53 5.31
CA ASN A 170 17.76 8.81 6.22
C ASN A 170 16.69 8.02 5.44
N THR A 171 15.93 7.19 6.13
CA THR A 171 14.87 6.36 5.54
C THR A 171 13.85 7.17 4.74
N VAL A 172 13.46 8.36 5.21
CA VAL A 172 12.55 9.25 4.50
C VAL A 172 13.11 9.66 3.14
N GLY A 173 14.39 10.00 3.07
CA GLY A 173 15.09 10.32 1.81
C GLY A 173 15.10 9.13 0.84
N LEU A 174 15.36 7.92 1.33
CA LEU A 174 15.33 6.69 0.53
C LEU A 174 13.94 6.42 -0.05
N LEU A 175 12.90 6.51 0.79
CA LEU A 175 11.51 6.30 0.38
C LEU A 175 11.03 7.38 -0.60
N SER A 176 11.52 8.60 -0.45
CA SER A 176 11.20 9.72 -1.36
C SER A 176 11.72 9.49 -2.78
N GLN A 177 12.85 8.79 -2.95
CA GLN A 177 13.43 8.51 -4.27
C GLN A 177 12.49 7.71 -5.18
N ILE A 178 11.75 6.75 -4.62
CA ILE A 178 10.75 5.95 -5.34
C ILE A 178 9.34 6.52 -5.23
N GLY A 179 9.21 7.74 -4.72
CA GLY A 179 7.95 8.46 -4.63
C GLY A 179 6.97 7.93 -3.58
N ILE A 180 7.37 7.03 -2.69
CA ILE A 180 6.49 6.45 -1.66
C ILE A 180 5.99 7.52 -0.68
N MET A 181 6.79 8.57 -0.44
CA MET A 181 6.42 9.67 0.46
C MET A 181 5.56 10.75 -0.20
N ASN A 182 5.31 10.66 -1.52
CA ASN A 182 4.45 11.62 -2.20
C ASN A 182 2.98 11.27 -2.00
N PRO A 183 2.08 12.26 -1.82
CA PRO A 183 0.65 11.98 -1.67
C PRO A 183 0.06 11.29 -2.89
N PHE A 184 -0.84 10.35 -2.66
CA PHE A 184 -1.66 9.76 -3.70
C PHE A 184 -2.79 10.69 -4.13
N THR A 185 -3.26 10.53 -5.35
CA THR A 185 -4.44 11.26 -5.82
C THR A 185 -5.70 10.73 -5.14
N ARG A 186 -6.75 11.56 -5.06
CA ARG A 186 -8.04 11.13 -4.50
C ARG A 186 -8.62 9.90 -5.20
N LYS A 187 -8.41 9.77 -6.51
CA LYS A 187 -8.87 8.61 -7.30
C LYS A 187 -8.11 7.35 -6.87
N GLN A 188 -6.78 7.43 -6.71
CA GLN A 188 -5.96 6.32 -6.25
C GLN A 188 -6.32 5.90 -4.82
N GLU A 189 -6.58 6.87 -3.94
CA GLU A 189 -7.04 6.59 -2.57
C GLU A 189 -8.39 5.86 -2.54
N THR A 190 -9.35 6.32 -3.37
CA THR A 190 -10.67 5.68 -3.47
C THR A 190 -10.57 4.24 -3.99
N GLU A 191 -9.72 4.02 -4.99
CA GLU A 191 -9.46 2.68 -5.54
C GLU A 191 -8.77 1.77 -4.51
N ALA A 192 -7.76 2.29 -3.79
CA ALA A 192 -7.06 1.54 -2.74
C ALA A 192 -7.98 1.21 -1.56
N ASP A 193 -8.87 2.10 -1.17
CA ASP A 193 -9.87 1.83 -0.13
C ASP A 193 -10.81 0.68 -0.53
N TYR A 194 -11.32 0.71 -1.75
CA TYR A 194 -12.26 -0.30 -2.22
C TYR A 194 -11.60 -1.68 -2.38
N LEU A 195 -10.46 -1.74 -3.06
CA LEU A 195 -9.69 -2.99 -3.22
C LEU A 195 -9.20 -3.53 -1.87
N GLY A 196 -8.73 -2.66 -0.99
CA GLY A 196 -8.30 -3.03 0.35
C GLY A 196 -9.42 -3.64 1.19
N MET A 197 -10.66 -3.13 1.06
CA MET A 197 -11.84 -3.76 1.68
C MET A 197 -12.11 -5.15 1.10
N ILE A 198 -12.04 -5.31 -0.22
CA ILE A 198 -12.25 -6.62 -0.88
C ILE A 198 -11.21 -7.63 -0.38
N PHE A 199 -9.92 -7.28 -0.42
CA PHE A 199 -8.86 -8.18 0.01
C PHE A 199 -8.97 -8.53 1.50
N SER A 200 -9.33 -7.56 2.34
CA SER A 200 -9.56 -7.80 3.76
C SER A 200 -10.76 -8.72 4.01
N SER A 201 -11.88 -8.54 3.29
CA SER A 201 -13.08 -9.37 3.40
C SER A 201 -12.79 -10.80 2.98
N LEU A 202 -12.22 -11.00 1.80
CA LEU A 202 -11.80 -12.33 1.31
C LEU A 202 -10.84 -13.03 2.27
N SER A 203 -9.97 -12.28 2.93
CA SER A 203 -9.02 -12.78 3.94
C SER A 203 -9.65 -13.09 5.30
N GLY A 204 -10.96 -12.86 5.47
CA GLY A 204 -11.68 -13.15 6.71
C GLY A 204 -11.53 -12.10 7.81
N TYR A 205 -11.14 -10.86 7.46
CA TYR A 205 -11.11 -9.74 8.39
C TYR A 205 -12.40 -8.93 8.36
N ASP A 206 -12.77 -8.38 9.52
CA ASP A 206 -13.98 -7.54 9.64
C ASP A 206 -13.73 -6.16 9.02
N ILE A 207 -14.23 -5.96 7.81
CA ILE A 207 -14.04 -4.71 7.05
C ILE A 207 -14.79 -3.51 7.63
N ARG A 208 -15.74 -3.73 8.56
CA ARG A 208 -16.39 -2.64 9.29
C ARG A 208 -15.39 -1.81 10.10
N GLU A 209 -14.29 -2.42 10.46
CA GLU A 209 -13.17 -1.78 11.15
C GLU A 209 -12.45 -0.74 10.27
N THR A 210 -12.51 -0.85 8.94
CA THR A 210 -11.85 0.09 8.02
C THR A 210 -12.33 1.53 8.24
N LYS A 211 -13.64 1.76 8.30
CA LYS A 211 -14.20 3.11 8.56
C LYS A 211 -13.84 3.62 9.96
N GLU A 212 -13.79 2.74 10.95
CA GLU A 212 -13.44 3.11 12.32
C GLU A 212 -11.95 3.47 12.44
N LEU A 213 -11.08 2.76 11.73
CA LEU A 213 -9.67 3.10 11.57
C LEU A 213 -9.51 4.53 11.02
N TRP A 214 -10.20 4.86 9.91
CA TRP A 214 -10.09 6.19 9.31
C TRP A 214 -10.64 7.31 10.21
N LYS A 215 -11.67 7.03 11.02
CA LYS A 215 -12.13 7.97 12.05
C LYS A 215 -11.06 8.20 13.12
N ARG A 216 -10.38 7.15 13.58
CA ARG A 216 -9.28 7.25 14.55
C ARG A 216 -8.09 8.01 13.96
N MET A 217 -7.69 7.69 12.72
CA MET A 217 -6.65 8.42 12.00
C MET A 217 -6.97 9.91 11.89
N LYS A 218 -8.22 10.26 11.49
CA LYS A 218 -8.66 11.65 11.38
C LYS A 218 -8.65 12.37 12.74
N LYS A 219 -9.01 11.68 13.82
CA LYS A 219 -8.94 12.23 15.18
C LYS A 219 -7.49 12.46 15.60
N ALA A 220 -6.62 11.49 15.36
CA ALA A 220 -5.19 11.60 15.67
C ALA A 220 -4.49 12.70 14.86
N ASN A 221 -4.92 12.97 13.62
CA ASN A 221 -4.38 14.03 12.78
C ASN A 221 -4.66 15.47 13.29
N LYS A 222 -5.59 15.61 14.22
CA LYS A 222 -5.89 16.91 14.87
C LYS A 222 -5.04 17.16 16.13
N GLY A 223 -4.26 16.16 16.55
CA GLY A 223 -3.35 16.27 17.69
C GLY A 223 -2.01 16.92 17.33
N ASN A 224 -1.14 17.06 18.33
CA ASN A 224 0.19 17.66 18.16
C ASN A 224 1.15 16.79 17.31
N GLU A 225 0.85 15.50 17.15
CA GLU A 225 1.63 14.55 16.38
C GLU A 225 0.72 13.82 15.38
N PRO A 226 0.44 14.42 14.22
CA PRO A 226 -0.42 13.82 13.23
C PRO A 226 0.25 12.54 12.67
N PRO A 227 -0.54 11.48 12.37
CA PRO A 227 0.00 10.29 11.73
C PRO A 227 0.68 10.63 10.42
N GLN A 228 1.93 10.19 10.23
CA GLN A 228 2.67 10.34 8.97
C GLN A 228 1.90 9.71 7.82
N PHE A 229 1.18 8.63 8.08
CA PHE A 229 0.28 7.97 7.15
C PHE A 229 -0.71 8.94 6.49
N MET A 230 -1.20 9.94 7.23
CA MET A 230 -2.14 10.92 6.70
C MET A 230 -1.52 11.92 5.73
N SER A 231 -0.21 12.08 5.72
CA SER A 231 0.47 12.98 4.77
C SER A 231 0.57 12.38 3.37
N THR A 232 0.70 11.06 3.28
CA THR A 232 0.72 10.32 2.01
C THR A 232 -0.66 9.86 1.57
N HIS A 233 -1.58 9.65 2.53
CA HIS A 233 -2.96 9.19 2.33
C HIS A 233 -3.98 10.20 2.90
N PRO A 234 -4.21 11.34 2.21
CA PRO A 234 -5.08 12.37 2.72
C PRO A 234 -6.50 11.86 2.97
N SER A 235 -7.01 12.03 4.19
CA SER A 235 -8.38 11.68 4.49
C SER A 235 -9.32 12.76 3.96
N SER A 236 -10.45 12.31 3.40
CA SER A 236 -11.57 13.18 3.10
C SER A 236 -12.84 12.63 3.78
N THR A 237 -13.79 13.51 4.04
CA THR A 237 -15.10 13.09 4.56
C THR A 237 -15.77 12.08 3.60
N ASN A 238 -15.52 12.23 2.30
CA ASN A 238 -16.04 11.35 1.27
C ASN A 238 -15.47 9.92 1.37
N ARG A 239 -14.21 9.72 1.79
CA ARG A 239 -13.64 8.37 1.98
C ARG A 239 -14.45 7.59 3.02
N ILE A 240 -14.69 8.18 4.20
CA ILE A 240 -15.46 7.53 5.27
C ILE A 240 -16.90 7.24 4.83
N LYS A 241 -17.51 8.14 4.04
CA LYS A 241 -18.83 7.93 3.47
C LYS A 241 -18.83 6.75 2.49
N ASN A 242 -17.90 6.72 1.55
CA ASN A 242 -17.76 5.65 0.58
C ASN A 242 -17.54 4.28 1.26
N LEU A 243 -16.64 4.20 2.24
CA LEU A 243 -16.39 2.98 3.00
C LEU A 243 -17.65 2.44 3.66
N LYS A 244 -18.51 3.32 4.20
CA LYS A 244 -19.79 2.95 4.78
C LYS A 244 -20.78 2.45 3.71
N GLU A 245 -20.82 3.08 2.55
CA GLU A 245 -21.70 2.70 1.45
C GLU A 245 -21.33 1.34 0.85
N TRP A 246 -20.03 1.03 0.74
CA TRP A 246 -19.54 -0.23 0.17
C TRP A 246 -19.61 -1.42 1.13
N GLU A 247 -19.69 -1.18 2.44
CA GLU A 247 -19.55 -2.20 3.48
C GLU A 247 -20.43 -3.43 3.24
N ASN A 248 -21.74 -3.21 3.04
CA ASN A 248 -22.68 -4.32 2.86
C ASN A 248 -22.46 -5.08 1.54
N SER A 249 -22.22 -4.35 0.44
CA SER A 249 -21.99 -4.99 -0.86
C SER A 249 -20.68 -5.79 -0.86
N VAL A 250 -19.61 -5.26 -0.28
CA VAL A 250 -18.36 -5.98 -0.21
C VAL A 250 -18.47 -7.26 0.65
N ILE A 251 -19.19 -7.22 1.78
CA ILE A 251 -19.41 -8.41 2.61
C ILE A 251 -20.19 -9.49 1.85
N LEU A 252 -21.20 -9.09 1.07
CA LEU A 252 -22.02 -10.03 0.30
C LEU A 252 -21.32 -10.59 -0.92
N ASP A 253 -20.62 -9.74 -1.68
CA ASP A 253 -20.04 -10.11 -2.97
C ASP A 253 -18.66 -10.77 -2.83
N TYR A 254 -17.95 -10.48 -1.73
CA TYR A 254 -16.60 -10.96 -1.44
C TYR A 254 -16.51 -11.59 -0.03
N PRO A 255 -17.28 -12.67 0.27
CA PRO A 255 -17.22 -13.33 1.57
C PRO A 255 -15.86 -13.97 1.82
N PRO A 256 -15.51 -14.25 3.09
CA PRO A 256 -14.26 -14.91 3.44
C PRO A 256 -14.06 -16.21 2.67
N ILE A 257 -12.84 -16.41 2.17
CA ILE A 257 -12.46 -17.67 1.53
C ILE A 257 -12.05 -18.68 2.59
N SER A 258 -12.53 -19.92 2.42
CA SER A 258 -12.01 -21.03 3.22
C SER A 258 -10.60 -21.33 2.71
N ILE A 259 -9.59 -20.91 3.46
CA ILE A 259 -8.20 -21.33 3.22
C ILE A 259 -8.07 -22.70 3.87
N SER A 260 -8.18 -23.77 3.06
CA SER A 260 -7.92 -25.15 3.47
C SER A 260 -6.43 -25.37 3.72
#